data_b42f36f9258aef0bfa405ac40ca02cc2
#
_entry.id   b42f36f9258aef0bfa405ac40ca02cc2
#
_cell.length_a   1.000
_cell.length_b   1.000
_cell.length_c   1.000
_cell.angle_alpha   90.00
_cell.angle_beta   90.00
_cell.angle_gamma   90.00
#
_symmetry.space_group_name_H-M   'P 1'
#
loop_
_entity.id
_entity.type
_entity.pdbx_description
1 polymer ?
#
loop_
_entity_poly.entity_id
_entity_poly.type
_entity_poly.pdbx_seq_one_letter_code
_entity_poly.pdbx_strand_id
1 'polypeptide(L)'
;KSKDFTKALKWWDQCIDAHKRAGMQYMVIPWCSVPKTLADLQTICDFYNQVGKKVAAAGMKLGYHSHSHEFQKVEGQVMEDYMIQHTDPNYLFFQMDVYWAVRGQVSPVAYFKKYPGRFTLLHIKDDNEIGQSGMVGFDAIFNNFDVAGAKGWVLELEHASTPDILKGMKESIEYIKNAKFVKASYNK
;
A
#
# COMPACT_ATOMS: atom_id res chain seq x y z
N LYS A 1 8.62 1.80 28.77
CA LYS A 1 7.18 1.66 29.14
C LYS A 1 6.41 1.46 27.84
N SER A 2 5.66 0.37 27.67
CA SER A 2 4.77 0.20 26.52
C SER A 2 3.77 1.36 26.51
N LYS A 3 3.58 1.99 25.34
CA LYS A 3 2.54 3.04 25.21
C LYS A 3 1.17 2.38 25.38
N ASP A 4 0.28 3.06 26.10
CA ASP A 4 -1.10 2.60 26.26
C ASP A 4 -1.92 2.98 25.02
N PHE A 5 -2.33 1.98 24.25
CA PHE A 5 -3.14 2.15 23.04
C PHE A 5 -4.65 1.98 23.26
N THR A 6 -5.10 1.78 24.51
CA THR A 6 -6.49 1.43 24.83
C THR A 6 -7.53 2.35 24.17
N LYS A 7 -7.33 3.67 24.24
CA LYS A 7 -8.26 4.64 23.62
C LYS A 7 -8.28 4.52 22.10
N ALA A 8 -7.10 4.41 21.48
CA ALA A 8 -6.99 4.28 20.00
C ALA A 8 -7.59 2.96 19.53
N LEU A 9 -7.31 1.85 20.21
CA LEU A 9 -7.87 0.54 19.88
C LEU A 9 -9.39 0.50 20.00
N LYS A 10 -9.98 1.22 20.98
CA LYS A 10 -11.44 1.33 21.09
C LYS A 10 -12.06 2.06 19.88
N TRP A 11 -11.39 3.07 19.36
CA TRP A 11 -11.83 3.75 18.12
C TRP A 11 -11.72 2.78 16.92
N TRP A 12 -10.63 2.02 16.84
CA TRP A 12 -10.46 1.02 15.78
C TRP A 12 -11.53 -0.07 15.83
N ASP A 13 -12.00 -0.49 17.01
CA ASP A 13 -13.11 -1.45 17.15
C ASP A 13 -14.38 -0.95 16.44
N GLN A 14 -14.68 0.35 16.54
CA GLN A 14 -15.82 0.95 15.84
C GLN A 14 -15.62 0.98 14.33
N CYS A 15 -14.41 1.31 13.87
CA CYS A 15 -14.07 1.29 12.43
C CYS A 15 -14.17 -0.13 11.85
N ILE A 16 -13.63 -1.11 12.56
CA ILE A 16 -13.67 -2.53 12.16
C ILE A 16 -15.10 -3.02 12.02
N ASP A 17 -15.96 -2.70 12.99
CA ASP A 17 -17.37 -3.08 12.96
C ASP A 17 -18.12 -2.42 11.77
N ALA A 18 -17.87 -1.15 11.50
CA ALA A 18 -18.46 -0.44 10.37
C ALA A 18 -18.03 -1.04 9.03
N HIS A 19 -16.74 -1.32 8.84
CA HIS A 19 -16.21 -1.93 7.60
C HIS A 19 -16.72 -3.36 7.42
N LYS A 20 -16.80 -4.14 8.49
CA LYS A 20 -17.36 -5.50 8.45
C LYS A 20 -18.83 -5.48 8.02
N ARG A 21 -19.64 -4.60 8.58
CA ARG A 21 -21.06 -4.42 8.18
C ARG A 21 -21.22 -3.97 6.73
N ALA A 22 -20.26 -3.20 6.21
CA ALA A 22 -20.23 -2.79 4.80
C ALA A 22 -19.72 -3.89 3.86
N GLY A 23 -19.35 -5.09 4.37
CA GLY A 23 -18.86 -6.21 3.57
C GLY A 23 -17.44 -6.01 3.02
N MET A 24 -16.63 -5.13 3.63
CA MET A 24 -15.26 -4.87 3.19
C MET A 24 -14.36 -6.06 3.48
N GLN A 25 -13.42 -6.35 2.57
CA GLN A 25 -12.40 -7.37 2.73
C GLN A 25 -11.07 -6.80 3.22
N TYR A 26 -10.83 -5.53 2.92
CA TYR A 26 -9.58 -4.83 3.23
C TYR A 26 -9.88 -3.51 3.96
N MET A 27 -9.02 -3.19 4.90
CA MET A 27 -8.90 -1.87 5.52
C MET A 27 -7.47 -1.38 5.28
N VAL A 28 -7.29 -0.15 4.83
CA VAL A 28 -5.95 0.39 4.54
C VAL A 28 -5.72 1.66 5.34
N ILE A 29 -4.60 1.71 6.05
CA ILE A 29 -4.10 2.91 6.72
C ILE A 29 -3.47 3.78 5.63
N PRO A 30 -4.00 4.99 5.36
CA PRO A 30 -3.60 5.73 4.18
C PRO A 30 -2.28 6.48 4.35
N TRP A 31 -1.84 6.73 5.57
CA TRP A 31 -0.68 7.58 5.83
C TRP A 31 -0.24 7.55 7.30
N CYS A 32 1.07 7.77 7.53
CA CYS A 32 1.57 8.18 8.83
C CYS A 32 2.77 9.14 8.66
N SER A 33 3.01 9.98 9.67
CA SER A 33 4.16 10.87 9.65
C SER A 33 5.47 10.10 9.86
N VAL A 34 6.56 10.59 9.26
CA VAL A 34 7.90 10.05 9.52
C VAL A 34 8.25 10.34 11.00
N PRO A 35 8.48 9.31 11.82
CA PRO A 35 8.86 9.51 13.21
C PRO A 35 10.31 9.99 13.32
N LYS A 36 10.65 10.59 14.45
CA LYS A 36 12.01 11.11 14.68
C LYS A 36 13.02 10.00 15.06
N THR A 37 12.54 8.91 15.66
CA THR A 37 13.38 7.84 16.20
C THR A 37 12.87 6.46 15.80
N LEU A 38 13.76 5.46 15.76
CA LEU A 38 13.37 4.06 15.59
C LEU A 38 12.48 3.55 16.72
N ALA A 39 12.64 4.06 17.94
CA ALA A 39 11.78 3.70 19.08
C ALA A 39 10.33 4.16 18.86
N ASP A 40 10.12 5.34 18.26
CA ASP A 40 8.79 5.80 17.88
C ASP A 40 8.23 4.99 16.71
N LEU A 41 9.06 4.65 15.72
CA LEU A 41 8.68 3.80 14.61
C LEU A 41 8.28 2.39 15.08
N GLN A 42 9.06 1.79 16.01
CA GLN A 42 8.69 0.51 16.65
C GLN A 42 7.33 0.60 17.34
N THR A 43 7.04 1.72 18.02
CA THR A 43 5.74 1.94 18.65
C THR A 43 4.60 1.93 17.62
N ILE A 44 4.82 2.49 16.43
CA ILE A 44 3.86 2.47 15.33
C ILE A 44 3.66 1.03 14.83
N CYS A 45 4.74 0.28 14.62
CA CYS A 45 4.68 -1.12 14.21
C CYS A 45 3.92 -2.00 15.23
N ASP A 46 4.20 -1.83 16.52
CA ASP A 46 3.51 -2.54 17.60
C ASP A 46 2.01 -2.23 17.62
N PHE A 47 1.65 -0.97 17.39
CA PHE A 47 0.26 -0.55 17.29
C PHE A 47 -0.44 -1.16 16.08
N TYR A 48 0.20 -1.13 14.91
CA TYR A 48 -0.37 -1.71 13.68
C TYR A 48 -0.52 -3.24 13.79
N ASN A 49 0.40 -3.94 14.45
CA ASN A 49 0.26 -5.37 14.75
C ASN A 49 -0.98 -5.64 15.63
N GLN A 50 -1.24 -4.80 16.64
CA GLN A 50 -2.42 -4.97 17.49
C GLN A 50 -3.72 -4.68 16.72
N VAL A 51 -3.75 -3.62 15.91
CA VAL A 51 -4.91 -3.31 15.05
C VAL A 51 -5.14 -4.43 14.03
N GLY A 52 -4.07 -4.88 13.35
CA GLY A 52 -4.14 -5.92 12.33
C GLY A 52 -4.66 -7.25 12.90
N LYS A 53 -4.26 -7.61 14.11
CA LYS A 53 -4.81 -8.78 14.82
C LYS A 53 -6.33 -8.67 15.02
N LYS A 54 -6.84 -7.48 15.38
CA LYS A 54 -8.28 -7.24 15.52
C LYS A 54 -9.01 -7.30 14.18
N VAL A 55 -8.43 -6.70 13.14
CA VAL A 55 -8.98 -6.74 11.77
C VAL A 55 -9.04 -8.16 11.24
N ALA A 56 -7.98 -8.96 11.45
CA ALA A 56 -7.95 -10.38 11.08
C ALA A 56 -9.00 -11.21 11.83
N ALA A 57 -9.19 -10.96 13.13
CA ALA A 57 -10.24 -11.61 13.91
C ALA A 57 -11.66 -11.29 13.42
N ALA A 58 -11.85 -10.15 12.76
CA ALA A 58 -13.09 -9.75 12.10
C ALA A 58 -13.28 -10.34 10.70
N GLY A 59 -12.29 -11.11 10.18
CA GLY A 59 -12.32 -11.73 8.86
C GLY A 59 -11.86 -10.82 7.72
N MET A 60 -11.21 -9.72 8.03
CA MET A 60 -10.67 -8.74 7.06
C MET A 60 -9.14 -8.72 7.09
N LYS A 61 -8.52 -7.96 6.21
CA LYS A 61 -7.06 -7.73 6.16
C LYS A 61 -6.74 -6.26 6.33
N LEU A 62 -5.76 -5.95 7.19
CA LEU A 62 -5.23 -4.60 7.36
C LEU A 62 -4.04 -4.39 6.43
N GLY A 63 -4.03 -3.26 5.73
CA GLY A 63 -2.91 -2.80 4.92
C GLY A 63 -2.39 -1.44 5.36
N TYR A 64 -1.18 -1.13 4.95
CA TYR A 64 -0.59 0.19 5.02
C TYR A 64 -0.26 0.68 3.60
N HIS A 65 -0.72 1.88 3.24
CA HIS A 65 -0.45 2.50 1.95
C HIS A 65 0.81 3.37 2.06
N SER A 66 1.80 3.04 1.22
CA SER A 66 3.10 3.71 1.23
C SER A 66 3.15 4.84 0.20
N HIS A 67 3.77 5.96 0.61
CA HIS A 67 4.13 7.08 -0.27
C HIS A 67 5.65 7.13 -0.46
N SER A 68 6.18 8.29 -0.86
CA SER A 68 7.61 8.49 -1.06
C SER A 68 8.38 8.70 0.25
N HIS A 69 7.72 9.21 1.28
CA HIS A 69 8.38 9.55 2.54
C HIS A 69 8.76 8.35 3.39
N GLU A 70 8.12 7.18 3.21
CA GLU A 70 8.51 5.95 3.88
C GLU A 70 9.87 5.41 3.41
N PHE A 71 10.33 5.84 2.24
CA PHE A 71 11.66 5.48 1.74
C PHE A 71 12.78 6.37 2.30
N GLN A 72 12.45 7.34 3.17
CA GLN A 72 13.42 8.12 3.93
C GLN A 72 13.99 7.30 5.09
N LYS A 73 15.15 7.76 5.60
CA LYS A 73 15.82 7.10 6.73
C LYS A 73 15.43 7.73 8.05
N VAL A 74 15.11 6.89 9.02
CA VAL A 74 14.95 7.21 10.44
C VAL A 74 16.15 6.58 11.16
N GLU A 75 16.99 7.39 11.77
CA GLU A 75 18.23 6.94 12.43
C GLU A 75 19.06 5.94 11.60
N GLY A 76 19.17 6.22 10.29
CA GLY A 76 19.96 5.43 9.34
C GLY A 76 19.26 4.25 8.69
N GLN A 77 18.06 3.84 9.14
CA GLN A 77 17.28 2.76 8.54
C GLN A 77 16.13 3.32 7.71
N VAL A 78 15.86 2.73 6.53
CA VAL A 78 14.71 3.10 5.70
C VAL A 78 13.42 2.75 6.44
N MET A 79 12.50 3.70 6.57
CA MET A 79 11.26 3.53 7.32
C MET A 79 10.41 2.39 6.77
N GLU A 80 10.21 2.29 5.46
CA GLU A 80 9.45 1.20 4.82
C GLU A 80 10.05 -0.17 5.14
N ASP A 81 11.38 -0.32 5.01
CA ASP A 81 12.08 -1.55 5.34
C ASP A 81 11.86 -1.95 6.80
N TYR A 82 11.99 -0.97 7.70
CA TYR A 82 11.78 -1.20 9.13
C TYR A 82 10.35 -1.66 9.42
N MET A 83 9.35 -0.97 8.85
CA MET A 83 7.94 -1.34 9.04
C MET A 83 7.65 -2.75 8.52
N ILE A 84 8.16 -3.12 7.33
CA ILE A 84 7.99 -4.46 6.78
C ILE A 84 8.59 -5.53 7.68
N GLN A 85 9.78 -5.28 8.26
CA GLN A 85 10.51 -6.23 9.11
C GLN A 85 9.94 -6.36 10.52
N HIS A 86 9.27 -5.32 11.05
CA HIS A 86 8.77 -5.26 12.43
C HIS A 86 7.24 -5.37 12.53
N THR A 87 6.57 -5.71 11.43
CA THR A 87 5.14 -6.02 11.42
C THR A 87 4.89 -7.46 10.99
N ASP A 88 3.92 -8.10 11.65
CA ASP A 88 3.55 -9.50 11.37
C ASP A 88 2.85 -9.60 10.00
N PRO A 89 3.35 -10.41 9.06
CA PRO A 89 2.74 -10.60 7.75
C PRO A 89 1.32 -11.21 7.80
N ASN A 90 0.94 -11.85 8.91
CA ASN A 90 -0.42 -12.34 9.12
C ASN A 90 -1.41 -11.21 9.46
N TYR A 91 -0.91 -10.06 9.94
CA TYR A 91 -1.73 -8.97 10.45
C TYR A 91 -1.62 -7.68 9.64
N LEU A 92 -0.51 -7.45 8.94
CA LEU A 92 -0.33 -6.26 8.12
C LEU A 92 0.29 -6.61 6.77
N PHE A 93 -0.37 -6.22 5.70
CA PHE A 93 0.24 -6.18 4.36
C PHE A 93 0.59 -4.73 3.98
N PHE A 94 1.39 -4.56 2.93
CA PHE A 94 1.68 -3.25 2.37
C PHE A 94 0.94 -3.06 1.05
N GLN A 95 0.31 -1.90 0.89
CA GLN A 95 -0.22 -1.43 -0.38
C GLN A 95 0.80 -0.45 -0.96
N MET A 96 1.70 -0.98 -1.78
CA MET A 96 2.68 -0.13 -2.44
C MET A 96 2.01 0.72 -3.51
N ASP A 97 2.15 2.04 -3.39
CA ASP A 97 1.89 2.95 -4.50
C ASP A 97 3.12 2.96 -5.41
N VAL A 98 2.93 2.52 -6.64
CA VAL A 98 4.05 2.31 -7.58
C VAL A 98 4.64 3.62 -8.08
N TYR A 99 3.85 4.70 -8.17
CA TYR A 99 4.33 6.03 -8.53
C TYR A 99 5.12 6.65 -7.37
N TRP A 100 4.57 6.61 -6.16
CA TRP A 100 5.25 7.16 -4.99
C TRP A 100 6.53 6.41 -4.64
N ALA A 101 6.62 5.11 -4.92
CA ALA A 101 7.87 4.36 -4.79
C ALA A 101 8.94 4.92 -5.76
N VAL A 102 8.59 5.14 -7.03
CA VAL A 102 9.50 5.77 -8.01
C VAL A 102 9.88 7.19 -7.57
N ARG A 103 8.94 7.99 -7.05
CA ARG A 103 9.23 9.32 -6.48
C ARG A 103 10.13 9.25 -5.24
N GLY A 104 10.04 8.17 -4.48
CA GLY A 104 10.93 7.82 -3.38
C GLY A 104 12.29 7.26 -3.84
N GLN A 105 12.56 7.27 -5.15
CA GLN A 105 13.80 6.80 -5.77
C GLN A 105 14.08 5.30 -5.53
N VAL A 106 13.03 4.49 -5.43
CA VAL A 106 13.14 3.03 -5.30
C VAL A 106 12.37 2.32 -6.41
N SER A 107 12.80 1.10 -6.71
CA SER A 107 12.12 0.25 -7.68
C SER A 107 11.05 -0.60 -6.98
N PRO A 108 9.75 -0.51 -7.37
CA PRO A 108 8.73 -1.42 -6.87
C PRO A 108 9.12 -2.89 -7.01
N VAL A 109 9.64 -3.28 -8.16
CA VAL A 109 10.05 -4.68 -8.43
C VAL A 109 11.19 -5.13 -7.52
N ALA A 110 12.15 -4.24 -7.21
CA ALA A 110 13.21 -4.57 -6.26
C ALA A 110 12.64 -4.84 -4.85
N TYR A 111 11.64 -4.05 -4.43
CA TYR A 111 10.93 -4.27 -3.16
C TYR A 111 10.13 -5.56 -3.15
N PHE A 112 9.43 -5.90 -4.25
CA PHE A 112 8.72 -7.18 -4.36
C PHE A 112 9.66 -8.37 -4.21
N LYS A 113 10.85 -8.31 -4.81
CA LYS A 113 11.87 -9.34 -4.69
C LYS A 113 12.53 -9.37 -3.31
N LYS A 114 12.68 -8.22 -2.66
CA LYS A 114 13.27 -8.10 -1.33
C LYS A 114 12.31 -8.62 -0.25
N TYR A 115 11.01 -8.39 -0.42
CA TYR A 115 9.96 -8.75 0.54
C TYR A 115 8.81 -9.50 -0.17
N PRO A 116 9.04 -10.71 -0.68
CA PRO A 116 8.03 -11.44 -1.44
C PRO A 116 6.80 -11.73 -0.58
N GLY A 117 5.62 -11.58 -1.19
CA GLY A 117 4.36 -11.87 -0.51
C GLY A 117 3.83 -10.77 0.42
N ARG A 118 4.55 -9.65 0.60
CA ARG A 118 4.15 -8.58 1.53
C ARG A 118 3.21 -7.54 0.92
N PHE A 119 3.03 -7.49 -0.41
CA PHE A 119 2.29 -6.44 -1.11
C PHE A 119 0.97 -6.99 -1.68
N THR A 120 -0.02 -7.23 -0.80
CA THR A 120 -1.29 -7.89 -1.16
C THR A 120 -2.15 -7.07 -2.13
N LEU A 121 -2.10 -5.76 -2.05
CA LEU A 121 -2.71 -4.82 -2.99
C LEU A 121 -1.65 -3.90 -3.55
N LEU A 122 -1.77 -3.53 -4.82
CA LEU A 122 -0.96 -2.47 -5.41
C LEU A 122 -1.83 -1.23 -5.65
N HIS A 123 -1.23 -0.06 -5.48
CA HIS A 123 -1.85 1.21 -5.85
C HIS A 123 -1.22 1.68 -7.16
N ILE A 124 -2.01 1.61 -8.21
CA ILE A 124 -1.58 1.90 -9.59
C ILE A 124 -1.84 3.37 -9.85
N LYS A 125 -0.77 4.12 -9.87
CA LYS A 125 -0.75 5.57 -10.02
C LYS A 125 0.39 5.98 -10.93
N ASP A 126 0.22 7.10 -11.63
CA ASP A 126 1.26 7.81 -12.38
C ASP A 126 1.22 9.31 -12.01
N ASP A 127 2.02 10.13 -12.64
CA ASP A 127 2.04 11.59 -12.45
C ASP A 127 0.70 12.22 -12.87
N ASN A 128 0.21 11.79 -14.02
CA ASN A 128 -1.12 12.11 -14.56
C ASN A 128 -1.83 10.80 -14.94
N GLU A 129 -2.31 10.69 -16.19
CA GLU A 129 -2.92 9.44 -16.69
C GLU A 129 -1.92 8.28 -16.69
N ILE A 130 -2.40 7.11 -16.37
CA ILE A 130 -1.55 5.91 -16.28
C ILE A 130 -0.81 5.65 -17.59
N GLY A 131 0.52 5.49 -17.48
CA GLY A 131 1.42 5.21 -18.60
C GLY A 131 1.89 6.45 -19.38
N GLN A 132 1.43 7.65 -19.02
CA GLN A 132 1.74 8.87 -19.77
C GLN A 132 3.13 9.43 -19.42
N SER A 133 3.54 9.37 -18.15
CA SER A 133 4.81 9.96 -17.71
C SER A 133 6.04 9.22 -18.20
N GLY A 134 5.91 7.90 -18.45
CA GLY A 134 7.04 7.03 -18.75
C GLY A 134 7.96 6.75 -17.54
N MET A 135 7.64 7.26 -16.35
CA MET A 135 8.45 7.05 -15.13
C MET A 135 8.19 5.71 -14.48
N VAL A 136 6.97 5.20 -14.56
CA VAL A 136 6.54 3.96 -13.90
C VAL A 136 6.59 2.80 -14.88
N GLY A 137 7.41 1.79 -14.61
CA GLY A 137 7.52 0.58 -15.42
C GLY A 137 6.37 -0.41 -15.14
N PHE A 138 5.16 -0.11 -15.61
CA PHE A 138 3.97 -0.91 -15.34
C PHE A 138 4.09 -2.35 -15.84
N ASP A 139 4.73 -2.58 -16.97
CA ASP A 139 4.99 -3.92 -17.51
C ASP A 139 5.83 -4.77 -16.54
N ALA A 140 6.92 -4.23 -16.02
CA ALA A 140 7.75 -4.91 -15.04
C ALA A 140 6.99 -5.15 -13.72
N ILE A 141 6.16 -4.19 -13.28
CA ILE A 141 5.35 -4.30 -12.06
C ILE A 141 4.33 -5.44 -12.20
N PHE A 142 3.52 -5.43 -13.25
CA PHE A 142 2.49 -6.45 -13.46
C PHE A 142 3.08 -7.85 -13.76
N ASN A 143 4.24 -7.93 -14.40
CA ASN A 143 4.97 -9.20 -14.60
C ASN A 143 5.55 -9.78 -13.29
N ASN A 144 5.69 -8.98 -12.22
CA ASN A 144 6.14 -9.41 -10.91
C ASN A 144 5.00 -9.43 -9.84
N PHE A 145 3.75 -9.41 -10.27
CA PHE A 145 2.58 -9.38 -9.39
C PHE A 145 2.52 -10.58 -8.44
N ASP A 146 2.85 -11.77 -8.93
CA ASP A 146 2.91 -13.00 -8.13
C ASP A 146 4.03 -12.93 -7.06
N VAL A 147 5.19 -12.36 -7.39
CA VAL A 147 6.31 -12.15 -6.44
C VAL A 147 5.92 -11.18 -5.34
N ALA A 148 5.20 -10.11 -5.68
CA ALA A 148 4.64 -9.17 -4.72
C ALA A 148 3.66 -9.85 -3.74
N GLY A 149 3.03 -10.95 -4.15
CA GLY A 149 1.93 -11.61 -3.45
C GLY A 149 0.60 -10.89 -3.65
N ALA A 150 0.52 -10.06 -4.69
CA ALA A 150 -0.64 -9.21 -4.93
C ALA A 150 -1.86 -10.03 -5.37
N LYS A 151 -3.03 -9.65 -4.84
CA LYS A 151 -4.33 -10.24 -5.13
C LYS A 151 -5.26 -9.28 -5.86
N GLY A 152 -4.85 -8.02 -5.95
CA GLY A 152 -5.62 -6.98 -6.61
C GLY A 152 -4.83 -5.67 -6.67
N TRP A 153 -5.43 -4.70 -7.30
CA TRP A 153 -4.90 -3.35 -7.41
C TRP A 153 -6.02 -2.32 -7.44
N VAL A 154 -5.69 -1.09 -7.10
CA VAL A 154 -6.56 0.09 -7.16
C VAL A 154 -5.90 1.09 -8.08
N LEU A 155 -6.67 1.71 -8.97
CA LEU A 155 -6.20 2.77 -9.84
C LEU A 155 -6.57 4.13 -9.23
N GLU A 156 -5.59 5.02 -9.14
CA GLU A 156 -5.79 6.40 -8.74
C GLU A 156 -5.36 7.37 -9.86
N LEU A 157 -6.19 8.38 -10.07
CA LEU A 157 -5.86 9.56 -10.84
C LEU A 157 -6.04 10.79 -9.94
N GLU A 158 -4.94 11.35 -9.46
CA GLU A 158 -4.94 12.54 -8.59
C GLU A 158 -4.98 13.82 -9.43
N HIS A 159 -4.26 13.82 -10.53
CA HIS A 159 -4.22 14.92 -11.48
C HIS A 159 -4.38 14.40 -12.91
N ALA A 160 -5.09 15.13 -13.75
CA ALA A 160 -5.20 14.84 -15.18
C ALA A 160 -4.39 15.89 -15.97
N SER A 161 -3.85 15.49 -17.12
CA SER A 161 -3.13 16.38 -18.04
C SER A 161 -4.06 17.44 -18.69
N THR A 162 -5.37 17.23 -18.58
CA THR A 162 -6.42 18.13 -19.07
C THR A 162 -7.37 18.50 -17.93
N PRO A 163 -8.16 19.60 -18.07
CA PRO A 163 -9.18 19.95 -17.05
C PRO A 163 -10.30 18.92 -16.86
N ASP A 164 -10.44 17.97 -17.78
CA ASP A 164 -11.47 16.91 -17.73
C ASP A 164 -10.90 15.67 -17.03
N ILE A 165 -11.08 15.60 -15.70
CA ILE A 165 -10.62 14.48 -14.87
C ILE A 165 -11.31 13.15 -15.25
N LEU A 166 -12.55 13.19 -15.72
CA LEU A 166 -13.28 11.98 -16.12
C LEU A 166 -12.70 11.41 -17.42
N LYS A 167 -12.29 12.27 -18.34
CA LYS A 167 -11.57 11.86 -19.55
C LYS A 167 -10.23 11.22 -19.18
N GLY A 168 -9.44 11.84 -18.30
CA GLY A 168 -8.17 11.29 -17.85
C GLY A 168 -8.33 9.93 -17.16
N MET A 169 -9.36 9.77 -16.33
CA MET A 169 -9.68 8.48 -15.70
C MET A 169 -10.03 7.41 -16.75
N LYS A 170 -10.83 7.77 -17.77
CA LYS A 170 -11.17 6.85 -18.87
C LYS A 170 -9.92 6.42 -19.63
N GLU A 171 -9.03 7.33 -19.97
CA GLU A 171 -7.77 7.04 -20.67
C GLU A 171 -6.89 6.12 -19.84
N SER A 172 -6.79 6.35 -18.54
CA SER A 172 -6.05 5.50 -17.59
C SER A 172 -6.60 4.07 -17.53
N ILE A 173 -7.95 3.94 -17.50
CA ILE A 173 -8.62 2.63 -17.51
C ILE A 173 -8.39 1.92 -18.85
N GLU A 174 -8.47 2.64 -19.96
CA GLU A 174 -8.24 2.08 -21.30
C GLU A 174 -6.80 1.61 -21.47
N TYR A 175 -5.81 2.37 -20.96
CA TYR A 175 -4.43 1.94 -20.95
C TYR A 175 -4.24 0.58 -20.25
N ILE A 176 -4.77 0.42 -19.04
CA ILE A 176 -4.68 -0.83 -18.29
C ILE A 176 -5.41 -1.98 -18.98
N LYS A 177 -6.61 -1.74 -19.51
CA LYS A 177 -7.41 -2.77 -20.20
C LYS A 177 -6.74 -3.28 -21.48
N ASN A 178 -6.03 -2.41 -22.20
CA ASN A 178 -5.36 -2.75 -23.46
C ASN A 178 -3.92 -3.26 -23.26
N ALA A 179 -3.38 -3.14 -22.05
CA ALA A 179 -2.03 -3.55 -21.75
C ALA A 179 -1.89 -5.08 -21.72
N LYS A 180 -1.10 -5.63 -22.65
CA LYS A 180 -0.88 -7.08 -22.78
C LYS A 180 -0.23 -7.76 -21.56
N PHE A 181 0.44 -6.97 -20.71
CA PHE A 181 1.07 -7.43 -19.49
C PHE A 181 0.10 -7.52 -18.30
N VAL A 182 -1.12 -6.97 -18.41
CA VAL A 182 -2.15 -7.06 -17.37
C VAL A 182 -3.01 -8.30 -17.63
N LYS A 183 -3.00 -9.23 -16.68
CA LYS A 183 -3.81 -10.45 -16.77
C LYS A 183 -5.29 -10.14 -16.49
N ALA A 184 -6.20 -10.89 -17.11
CA ALA A 184 -7.64 -10.76 -16.87
C ALA A 184 -8.06 -11.10 -15.42
N SER A 185 -7.27 -11.92 -14.71
CA SER A 185 -7.46 -12.25 -13.31
C SER A 185 -6.14 -12.63 -12.64
N TYR A 186 -5.95 -12.22 -11.41
CA TYR A 186 -4.84 -12.58 -10.52
C TYR A 186 -5.30 -13.48 -9.35
N ASN A 187 -6.57 -13.84 -9.32
CA ASN A 187 -7.08 -14.80 -8.34
C ASN A 187 -6.80 -16.23 -8.84
N LYS A 188 -5.88 -16.89 -8.19
CA LYS A 188 -5.63 -18.33 -8.28
C LYS A 188 -5.99 -18.97 -6.96
#